data_b276ca161788d55ca75d723d4ce3e34e
#
_entry.id   b276ca161788d55ca75d723d4ce3e34e
#
_cell.length_a   1.000
_cell.length_b   1.000
_cell.length_c   1.000
_cell.angle_alpha   90.00
_cell.angle_beta   90.00
_cell.angle_gamma   90.00
#
_symmetry.space_group_name_H-M   'P 1'
#
loop_
_entity.id
_entity.type
_entity.pdbx_description
1 polymer ?
#
loop_
_entity_poly.entity_id
_entity_poly.type
_entity_poly.pdbx_seq_one_letter_code
_entity_poly.pdbx_strand_id
1 'polypeptide(L)'
;MMHDRVFTRAATIGFLVAALMAIPGTVYAQARENITKAMSELKAATQKLGPPSLHGTDPVSGKNASALYFGKTKMNNNFTIVDQVVKDNGGTATLFAKTGKRYVRVSTNVPHGGGRATGTILDPKGPVIVKINAGKPFYGDVDILGTKYATGYEPIKNAHGKIIGIWYVGYKL
;
A
#
# COMPACT_ATOMS: atom_id res chain seq x y z
N MET A 1 -24.58 -56.79 -56.05
CA MET A 1 -23.54 -55.81 -55.79
C MET A 1 -24.11 -54.76 -54.83
N MET A 2 -23.86 -54.96 -53.54
CA MET A 2 -24.30 -54.05 -52.49
C MET A 2 -23.18 -53.02 -52.23
N HIS A 3 -23.50 -51.72 -52.27
CA HIS A 3 -22.60 -50.65 -51.93
C HIS A 3 -22.97 -50.18 -50.52
N ASP A 4 -22.13 -50.50 -49.53
CA ASP A 4 -22.22 -50.01 -48.20
C ASP A 4 -21.72 -48.57 -48.16
N ARG A 5 -22.60 -47.63 -47.76
CA ARG A 5 -22.24 -46.22 -47.46
C ARG A 5 -21.92 -46.10 -45.98
N VAL A 6 -20.64 -45.92 -45.67
CA VAL A 6 -20.17 -45.59 -44.33
C VAL A 6 -20.47 -44.12 -44.06
N PHE A 7 -21.38 -43.84 -43.11
CA PHE A 7 -21.62 -42.48 -42.59
C PHE A 7 -20.64 -42.18 -41.48
N THR A 8 -19.65 -41.32 -41.78
CA THR A 8 -18.75 -40.79 -40.79
C THR A 8 -19.45 -39.67 -40.03
N ARG A 9 -19.78 -39.85 -38.75
CA ARG A 9 -20.29 -38.80 -37.85
C ARG A 9 -19.10 -37.97 -37.35
N ALA A 10 -19.02 -36.71 -37.80
CA ALA A 10 -18.13 -35.73 -37.23
C ALA A 10 -18.68 -35.26 -35.86
N ALA A 11 -17.96 -35.56 -34.79
CA ALA A 11 -18.27 -35.06 -33.45
C ALA A 11 -17.71 -33.65 -33.32
N THR A 12 -18.60 -32.64 -33.32
CA THR A 12 -18.25 -31.25 -33.05
C THR A 12 -18.05 -31.10 -31.52
N ILE A 13 -16.81 -31.01 -31.10
CA ILE A 13 -16.47 -30.69 -29.71
C ILE A 13 -16.68 -29.18 -29.52
N GLY A 14 -17.80 -28.79 -28.95
CA GLY A 14 -18.07 -27.42 -28.54
C GLY A 14 -17.19 -27.06 -27.35
N PHE A 15 -16.21 -26.19 -27.54
CA PHE A 15 -15.51 -25.56 -26.45
C PHE A 15 -16.44 -24.57 -25.75
N LEU A 16 -16.93 -24.96 -24.55
CA LEU A 16 -17.66 -24.08 -23.65
C LEU A 16 -16.63 -23.18 -22.98
N VAL A 17 -16.42 -21.97 -23.52
CA VAL A 17 -15.66 -20.92 -22.84
C VAL A 17 -16.54 -20.37 -21.72
N ALA A 18 -16.39 -20.91 -20.53
CA ALA A 18 -16.99 -20.34 -19.33
C ALA A 18 -16.30 -19.00 -19.05
N ALA A 19 -16.94 -17.88 -19.42
CA ALA A 19 -16.53 -16.56 -18.99
C ALA A 19 -16.71 -16.49 -17.48
N LEU A 20 -15.61 -16.57 -16.73
CA LEU A 20 -15.60 -16.38 -15.29
C LEU A 20 -15.89 -14.89 -15.02
N MET A 21 -17.15 -14.53 -14.84
CA MET A 21 -17.54 -13.21 -14.36
C MET A 21 -17.09 -13.11 -12.90
N ALA A 22 -16.04 -12.32 -12.63
CA ALA A 22 -15.59 -12.04 -11.28
C ALA A 22 -16.74 -11.40 -10.49
N ILE A 23 -17.21 -12.06 -9.45
CA ILE A 23 -18.23 -11.54 -8.53
C ILE A 23 -17.60 -10.34 -7.81
N PRO A 24 -18.23 -9.14 -7.74
CA PRO A 24 -17.66 -7.96 -7.10
C PRO A 24 -17.09 -8.21 -5.69
N GLY A 25 -17.71 -9.09 -4.91
CA GLY A 25 -17.25 -9.49 -3.59
C GLY A 25 -15.88 -10.17 -3.56
N THR A 26 -15.47 -10.89 -4.61
CA THR A 26 -14.17 -11.56 -4.68
C THR A 26 -13.03 -10.58 -4.94
N VAL A 27 -13.27 -9.52 -5.70
CA VAL A 27 -12.28 -8.46 -5.99
C VAL A 27 -11.95 -7.67 -4.71
N TYR A 28 -12.96 -7.32 -3.92
CA TYR A 28 -12.75 -6.63 -2.63
C TYR A 28 -12.06 -7.53 -1.59
N ALA A 29 -12.38 -8.82 -1.55
CA ALA A 29 -11.72 -9.77 -0.65
C ALA A 29 -10.23 -9.90 -1.01
N GLN A 30 -9.91 -10.04 -2.29
CA GLN A 30 -8.53 -10.12 -2.77
C GLN A 30 -7.75 -8.82 -2.48
N ALA A 31 -8.35 -7.66 -2.68
CA ALA A 31 -7.70 -6.38 -2.36
C ALA A 31 -7.39 -6.27 -0.87
N ARG A 32 -8.29 -6.72 0.02
CA ARG A 32 -8.05 -6.75 1.47
C ARG A 32 -6.92 -7.68 1.87
N GLU A 33 -6.86 -8.87 1.28
CA GLU A 33 -5.79 -9.84 1.52
C GLU A 33 -4.44 -9.27 1.10
N ASN A 34 -4.36 -8.69 -0.10
CA ASN A 34 -3.15 -8.05 -0.61
C ASN A 34 -2.68 -6.90 0.30
N ILE A 35 -3.62 -6.05 0.78
CA ILE A 35 -3.32 -4.96 1.72
C ILE A 35 -2.74 -5.52 3.01
N THR A 36 -3.35 -6.56 3.58
CA THR A 36 -2.91 -7.17 4.85
C THR A 36 -1.52 -7.77 4.70
N LYS A 37 -1.26 -8.49 3.62
CA LYS A 37 0.04 -9.09 3.31
C LYS A 37 1.12 -8.01 3.14
N ALA A 38 0.89 -7.03 2.25
CA ALA A 38 1.84 -5.94 1.99
C ALA A 38 2.11 -5.09 3.26
N MET A 39 1.10 -4.83 4.09
CA MET A 39 1.25 -4.15 5.38
C MET A 39 2.13 -4.96 6.34
N SER A 40 1.90 -6.27 6.45
CA SER A 40 2.71 -7.15 7.29
C SER A 40 4.18 -7.14 6.85
N GLU A 41 4.44 -7.22 5.54
CA GLU A 41 5.80 -7.19 4.98
C GLU A 41 6.48 -5.83 5.18
N LEU A 42 5.77 -4.71 4.97
CA LEU A 42 6.29 -3.36 5.20
C LEU A 42 6.70 -3.17 6.67
N LYS A 43 5.86 -3.63 7.60
CA LYS A 43 6.15 -3.60 9.04
C LYS A 43 7.35 -4.48 9.38
N ALA A 44 7.35 -5.73 8.93
CA ALA A 44 8.44 -6.67 9.21
C ALA A 44 9.79 -6.16 8.67
N ALA A 45 9.81 -5.64 7.43
CA ALA A 45 11.03 -5.12 6.82
C ALA A 45 11.58 -3.90 7.57
N THR A 46 10.70 -2.98 8.02
CA THR A 46 11.14 -1.81 8.80
C THR A 46 11.55 -2.18 10.22
N GLN A 47 10.78 -3.03 10.92
CA GLN A 47 11.05 -3.46 12.29
C GLN A 47 12.34 -4.28 12.41
N LYS A 48 12.70 -5.03 11.36
CA LYS A 48 13.99 -5.78 11.29
C LYS A 48 15.21 -4.86 11.40
N LEU A 49 15.10 -3.58 11.01
CA LEU A 49 16.16 -2.59 11.14
C LEU A 49 16.35 -2.09 12.58
N GLY A 50 15.36 -2.29 13.46
CA GLY A 50 15.36 -1.88 14.85
C GLY A 50 14.15 -1.03 15.26
N PRO A 51 14.12 -0.54 16.51
CA PRO A 51 12.99 0.23 17.02
C PRO A 51 12.84 1.57 16.30
N PRO A 52 11.59 2.03 16.08
CA PRO A 52 11.33 3.31 15.41
C PRO A 52 11.57 4.51 16.33
N SER A 53 12.12 5.57 15.76
CA SER A 53 12.40 6.83 16.46
C SER A 53 12.35 8.03 15.53
N LEU A 54 12.25 9.25 16.12
CA LEU A 54 12.41 10.52 15.40
C LEU A 54 13.62 11.25 15.97
N HIS A 55 14.54 11.67 15.11
CA HIS A 55 15.73 12.44 15.51
C HIS A 55 16.00 13.58 14.52
N GLY A 56 15.86 14.83 14.99
CA GLY A 56 16.10 16.01 14.16
C GLY A 56 15.12 16.17 13.01
N THR A 57 15.55 16.88 12.00
CA THR A 57 14.78 17.13 10.77
C THR A 57 15.63 16.84 9.54
N ASP A 58 14.96 16.53 8.43
CA ASP A 58 15.60 16.26 7.15
C ASP A 58 14.76 16.90 6.02
N PRO A 59 15.39 17.50 5.00
CA PRO A 59 14.66 18.06 3.88
C PRO A 59 14.00 16.94 3.06
N VAL A 60 12.72 17.09 2.81
CA VAL A 60 11.91 16.19 1.98
C VAL A 60 11.13 17.03 0.98
N SER A 61 11.46 16.91 -0.32
CA SER A 61 10.89 17.75 -1.38
C SER A 61 10.92 19.24 -1.05
N GLY A 62 12.07 19.76 -0.60
CA GLY A 62 12.28 21.16 -0.28
C GLY A 62 11.65 21.68 1.03
N LYS A 63 11.04 20.78 1.84
CA LYS A 63 10.43 21.12 3.13
C LYS A 63 11.05 20.28 4.25
N ASN A 64 11.28 20.86 5.42
CA ASN A 64 11.78 20.12 6.57
C ASN A 64 10.68 19.22 7.15
N ALA A 65 11.00 17.94 7.31
CA ALA A 65 10.19 16.95 8.00
C ALA A 65 11.00 16.33 9.15
N SER A 66 10.34 15.82 10.18
CA SER A 66 11.01 15.03 11.21
C SER A 66 11.70 13.84 10.56
N ALA A 67 12.94 13.54 10.94
CA ALA A 67 13.68 12.41 10.42
C ALA A 67 13.25 11.14 11.14
N LEU A 68 12.61 10.22 10.39
CA LEU A 68 12.15 8.92 10.87
C LEU A 68 13.27 7.89 10.71
N TYR A 69 13.53 7.15 11.76
CA TYR A 69 14.50 6.07 11.80
C TYR A 69 13.83 4.75 12.22
N PHE A 70 14.38 3.65 11.72
CA PHE A 70 14.26 2.32 12.31
C PHE A 70 15.66 1.84 12.65
N GLY A 71 15.94 1.65 13.94
CA GLY A 71 17.30 1.45 14.44
C GLY A 71 18.20 2.63 14.04
N LYS A 72 19.28 2.36 13.30
CA LYS A 72 20.21 3.38 12.77
C LYS A 72 19.87 3.83 11.34
N THR A 73 18.86 3.25 10.70
CA THR A 73 18.54 3.52 9.29
C THR A 73 17.52 4.64 9.16
N LYS A 74 17.89 5.73 8.50
CA LYS A 74 17.00 6.85 8.18
C LYS A 74 16.08 6.47 7.01
N MET A 75 14.78 6.76 7.17
CA MET A 75 13.75 6.47 6.18
C MET A 75 13.46 7.64 5.24
N ASN A 76 13.75 8.87 5.63
CA ASN A 76 13.52 10.04 4.79
C ASN A 76 14.33 9.92 3.50
N ASN A 77 13.66 10.04 2.35
CA ASN A 77 14.20 9.86 1.00
C ASN A 77 14.88 8.49 0.75
N ASN A 78 14.65 7.50 1.60
CA ASN A 78 15.09 6.13 1.40
C ASN A 78 13.90 5.28 0.91
N PHE A 79 13.92 4.89 -0.34
CA PHE A 79 12.80 4.18 -0.99
C PHE A 79 12.97 2.67 -1.05
N THR A 80 14.11 2.13 -0.59
CA THR A 80 14.48 0.71 -0.74
C THR A 80 13.38 -0.22 -0.24
N ILE A 81 12.84 0.01 0.97
CA ILE A 81 11.83 -0.88 1.56
C ILE A 81 10.48 -0.73 0.86
N VAL A 82 10.02 0.51 0.62
CA VAL A 82 8.72 0.73 -0.03
C VAL A 82 8.72 0.19 -1.45
N ASP A 83 9.82 0.30 -2.18
CA ASP A 83 9.96 -0.23 -3.54
C ASP A 83 10.01 -1.75 -3.54
N GLN A 84 10.73 -2.37 -2.57
CA GLN A 84 10.76 -3.82 -2.44
C GLN A 84 9.37 -4.40 -2.14
N VAL A 85 8.65 -3.83 -1.17
CA VAL A 85 7.29 -4.27 -0.83
C VAL A 85 6.35 -4.21 -2.04
N VAL A 86 6.45 -3.14 -2.84
CA VAL A 86 5.62 -2.98 -4.05
C VAL A 86 6.05 -3.92 -5.17
N LYS A 87 7.34 -4.19 -5.31
CA LYS A 87 7.85 -5.19 -6.26
C LYS A 87 7.27 -6.57 -5.97
N ASP A 88 7.15 -6.93 -4.69
CA ASP A 88 6.72 -8.26 -4.26
C ASP A 88 5.19 -8.42 -4.20
N ASN A 89 4.44 -7.31 -3.98
CA ASN A 89 3.00 -7.35 -3.74
C ASN A 89 2.17 -6.48 -4.70
N GLY A 90 2.80 -5.64 -5.52
CA GLY A 90 2.10 -4.61 -6.29
C GLY A 90 1.61 -3.45 -5.41
N GLY A 91 0.76 -2.59 -5.98
CA GLY A 91 0.17 -1.45 -5.27
C GLY A 91 1.15 -0.31 -4.99
N THR A 92 0.97 0.34 -3.85
CA THR A 92 1.80 1.45 -3.37
C THR A 92 2.09 1.31 -1.88
N ALA A 93 3.24 1.81 -1.43
CA ALA A 93 3.63 1.82 -0.02
C ALA A 93 4.21 3.18 0.40
N THR A 94 4.07 3.54 1.67
CA THR A 94 4.56 4.80 2.22
C THR A 94 4.94 4.66 3.69
N LEU A 95 5.99 5.37 4.08
CA LEU A 95 6.28 5.71 5.46
C LEU A 95 6.04 7.21 5.66
N PHE A 96 5.21 7.54 6.65
CA PHE A 96 5.02 8.92 7.08
C PHE A 96 5.79 9.19 8.37
N ALA A 97 6.40 10.36 8.48
CA ALA A 97 6.94 10.88 9.74
C ALA A 97 5.98 11.92 10.34
N LYS A 98 5.74 11.84 11.63
CA LYS A 98 4.98 12.86 12.36
C LYS A 98 5.83 14.12 12.50
N THR A 99 5.40 15.20 11.88
CA THR A 99 6.07 16.52 11.89
C THR A 99 5.11 17.54 12.48
N GLY A 100 5.30 17.87 13.75
CA GLY A 100 4.33 18.65 14.51
C GLY A 100 2.96 17.96 14.58
N LYS A 101 1.92 18.64 14.08
CA LYS A 101 0.55 18.08 14.00
C LYS A 101 0.25 17.32 12.69
N ARG A 102 1.21 17.26 11.76
CA ARG A 102 1.04 16.67 10.42
C ARG A 102 1.79 15.35 10.30
N TYR A 103 1.38 14.52 9.33
CA TYR A 103 2.12 13.35 8.89
C TYR A 103 2.60 13.59 7.46
N VAL A 104 3.92 13.61 7.28
CA VAL A 104 4.58 13.91 6.01
C VAL A 104 5.07 12.61 5.38
N ARG A 105 4.80 12.41 4.07
CA ARG A 105 5.35 11.28 3.31
C ARG A 105 6.86 11.45 3.17
N VAL A 106 7.64 10.63 3.90
CA VAL A 106 9.11 10.71 3.89
C VAL A 106 9.76 9.63 3.02
N SER A 107 9.05 8.53 2.79
CA SER A 107 9.43 7.46 1.87
C SER A 107 8.16 6.93 1.21
N THR A 108 8.08 6.94 -0.12
CA THR A 108 6.86 6.56 -0.85
C THR A 108 7.14 6.23 -2.31
N ASN A 109 6.31 5.38 -2.89
CA ASN A 109 6.22 5.19 -4.34
C ASN A 109 4.84 5.60 -4.91
N VAL A 110 3.96 6.22 -4.11
CA VAL A 110 2.74 6.85 -4.63
C VAL A 110 3.14 7.89 -5.68
N PRO A 111 2.62 7.79 -6.93
CA PRO A 111 2.97 8.71 -7.98
C PRO A 111 2.34 10.09 -7.77
N HIS A 112 3.08 11.15 -8.09
CA HIS A 112 2.60 12.53 -8.05
C HIS A 112 3.50 13.46 -8.87
N GLY A 113 2.91 14.29 -9.75
CA GLY A 113 3.63 15.31 -10.50
C GLY A 113 4.83 14.81 -11.34
N GLY A 114 4.72 13.61 -11.94
CA GLY A 114 5.80 12.98 -12.71
C GLY A 114 6.89 12.33 -11.85
N GLY A 115 6.73 12.31 -10.52
CA GLY A 115 7.65 11.69 -9.56
C GLY A 115 6.92 10.97 -8.44
N ARG A 116 7.50 11.01 -7.24
CA ARG A 116 6.93 10.42 -6.01
C ARG A 116 6.25 11.51 -5.19
N ALA A 117 5.16 11.17 -4.49
CA ALA A 117 4.41 12.05 -3.60
C ALA A 117 5.17 12.45 -2.32
N THR A 118 6.51 12.40 -2.34
CA THR A 118 7.38 12.74 -1.22
C THR A 118 7.14 14.18 -0.77
N GLY A 119 7.10 14.43 0.55
CA GLY A 119 6.84 15.76 1.11
C GLY A 119 5.37 16.17 1.16
N THR A 120 4.45 15.41 0.53
CA THR A 120 3.01 15.66 0.70
C THR A 120 2.54 15.20 2.07
N ILE A 121 1.42 15.74 2.54
CA ILE A 121 0.86 15.44 3.87
C ILE A 121 -0.35 14.51 3.75
N LEU A 122 -0.56 13.70 4.80
CA LEU A 122 -1.83 13.01 5.00
C LEU A 122 -2.94 14.07 5.19
N ASP A 123 -4.10 13.84 4.59
CA ASP A 123 -5.26 14.74 4.73
C ASP A 123 -5.57 14.98 6.22
N PRO A 124 -5.45 16.23 6.71
CA PRO A 124 -5.69 16.54 8.11
C PRO A 124 -7.17 16.52 8.53
N LYS A 125 -8.08 16.40 7.57
CA LYS A 125 -9.54 16.36 7.79
C LYS A 125 -10.16 15.01 7.43
N GLY A 126 -9.36 14.08 6.85
CA GLY A 126 -9.84 12.80 6.40
C GLY A 126 -10.10 11.79 7.53
N PRO A 127 -10.77 10.68 7.25
CA PRO A 127 -11.10 9.66 8.25
C PRO A 127 -9.87 8.93 8.79
N VAL A 128 -8.79 8.87 8.00
CA VAL A 128 -7.54 8.20 8.38
C VAL A 128 -6.92 8.85 9.61
N ILE A 129 -6.76 10.18 9.60
CA ILE A 129 -6.06 10.90 10.69
C ILE A 129 -6.77 10.76 12.03
N VAL A 130 -8.12 10.67 12.02
CA VAL A 130 -8.93 10.46 13.24
C VAL A 130 -8.59 9.10 13.87
N LYS A 131 -8.54 8.03 13.07
CA LYS A 131 -8.19 6.68 13.53
C LYS A 131 -6.74 6.61 14.01
N ILE A 132 -5.82 7.14 13.23
CA ILE A 132 -4.39 7.14 13.57
C ILE A 132 -4.13 7.90 14.88
N ASN A 133 -4.71 9.10 15.05
CA ASN A 133 -4.52 9.87 16.27
C ASN A 133 -5.12 9.20 17.51
N ALA A 134 -6.14 8.35 17.33
CA ALA A 134 -6.68 7.47 18.37
C ALA A 134 -5.84 6.20 18.60
N GLY A 135 -4.70 6.05 17.92
CA GLY A 135 -3.81 4.89 18.03
C GLY A 135 -4.31 3.62 17.36
N LYS A 136 -5.35 3.74 16.51
CA LYS A 136 -6.03 2.63 15.83
C LYS A 136 -5.67 2.59 14.35
N PRO A 137 -5.63 1.41 13.71
CA PRO A 137 -5.46 1.28 12.28
C PRO A 137 -6.71 1.78 11.54
N PHE A 138 -6.50 2.14 10.26
CA PHE A 138 -7.58 2.42 9.30
C PHE A 138 -7.41 1.50 8.10
N TYR A 139 -8.49 0.84 7.69
CA TYR A 139 -8.59 0.07 6.46
C TYR A 139 -9.86 0.49 5.72
N GLY A 140 -9.73 0.91 4.48
CA GLY A 140 -10.85 1.40 3.68
C GLY A 140 -10.39 2.16 2.44
N ASP A 141 -11.38 2.64 1.69
CA ASP A 141 -11.14 3.39 0.46
C ASP A 141 -10.95 4.86 0.78
N VAL A 142 -9.92 5.45 0.18
CA VAL A 142 -9.64 6.89 0.29
C VAL A 142 -9.20 7.46 -1.06
N ASP A 143 -9.45 8.75 -1.26
CA ASP A 143 -8.82 9.52 -2.32
C ASP A 143 -7.40 9.91 -1.91
N ILE A 144 -6.43 9.60 -2.76
CA ILE A 144 -5.04 10.00 -2.58
C ILE A 144 -4.63 10.82 -3.79
N LEU A 145 -4.55 12.12 -3.61
CA LEU A 145 -4.11 13.07 -4.65
C LEU A 145 -4.92 12.95 -5.95
N GLY A 146 -6.25 12.77 -5.83
CA GLY A 146 -7.19 12.66 -6.95
C GLY A 146 -7.37 11.25 -7.50
N THR A 147 -6.84 10.23 -6.83
CA THR A 147 -6.99 8.82 -7.24
C THR A 147 -7.55 8.00 -6.09
N LYS A 148 -8.56 7.17 -6.35
CA LYS A 148 -9.13 6.26 -5.37
C LYS A 148 -8.26 5.03 -5.16
N TYR A 149 -8.04 4.67 -3.88
CA TYR A 149 -7.29 3.49 -3.45
C TYR A 149 -8.04 2.73 -2.36
N ALA A 150 -8.00 1.42 -2.43
CA ALA A 150 -8.24 0.56 -1.28
C ALA A 150 -6.96 0.54 -0.44
N THR A 151 -7.04 0.87 0.86
CA THR A 151 -5.86 1.21 1.66
C THR A 151 -5.84 0.59 3.03
N GLY A 152 -4.62 0.47 3.59
CA GLY A 152 -4.35 0.23 5.00
C GLY A 152 -3.38 1.29 5.54
N TYR A 153 -3.68 1.81 6.72
CA TYR A 153 -2.83 2.71 7.49
C TYR A 153 -2.69 2.18 8.91
N GLU A 154 -1.47 2.07 9.42
CA GLU A 154 -1.21 1.68 10.80
C GLU A 154 -0.25 2.64 11.49
N PRO A 155 -0.47 2.97 12.78
CA PRO A 155 0.38 3.92 13.49
C PRO A 155 1.74 3.30 13.85
N ILE A 156 2.83 3.99 13.51
CA ILE A 156 4.18 3.71 14.02
C ILE A 156 4.29 4.32 15.42
N LYS A 157 4.55 3.48 16.42
CA LYS A 157 4.73 3.92 17.81
C LYS A 157 6.18 3.70 18.23
N ASN A 158 6.75 4.67 18.94
CA ASN A 158 8.06 4.51 19.57
C ASN A 158 7.99 3.63 20.85
N ALA A 159 9.12 3.41 21.51
CA ALA A 159 9.22 2.60 22.73
C ALA A 159 8.34 3.11 23.90
N HIS A 160 7.94 4.38 23.88
CA HIS A 160 7.04 4.98 24.88
C HIS A 160 5.56 4.94 24.46
N GLY A 161 5.21 4.22 23.39
CA GLY A 161 3.84 4.13 22.87
C GLY A 161 3.36 5.38 22.13
N LYS A 162 4.20 6.42 21.98
CA LYS A 162 3.85 7.65 21.26
C LYS A 162 3.84 7.41 19.76
N ILE A 163 2.79 7.86 19.08
CA ILE A 163 2.69 7.79 17.62
C ILE A 163 3.66 8.79 16.99
N ILE A 164 4.59 8.27 16.18
CA ILE A 164 5.67 9.03 15.54
C ILE A 164 5.64 8.96 14.01
N GLY A 165 4.77 8.13 13.45
CA GLY A 165 4.65 7.97 12.01
C GLY A 165 3.49 7.07 11.64
N ILE A 166 3.43 6.68 10.36
CA ILE A 166 2.40 5.77 9.84
C ILE A 166 3.04 4.87 8.79
N TRP A 167 2.71 3.57 8.83
CA TRP A 167 2.84 2.66 7.70
C TRP A 167 1.60 2.77 6.83
N TYR A 168 1.78 2.79 5.51
CA TYR A 168 0.70 2.81 4.55
C TYR A 168 0.97 1.84 3.41
N VAL A 169 -0.08 1.17 2.96
CA VAL A 169 -0.15 0.44 1.70
C VAL A 169 -1.47 0.73 1.01
N GLY A 170 -1.50 0.66 -0.33
CA GLY A 170 -2.72 0.91 -1.08
C GLY A 170 -2.69 0.35 -2.48
N TYR A 171 -3.86 -0.03 -2.98
CA TYR A 171 -4.09 -0.55 -4.32
C TYR A 171 -5.09 0.35 -5.02
N LYS A 172 -4.74 0.82 -6.21
CA LYS A 172 -5.61 1.66 -7.03
C LYS A 172 -6.89 0.90 -7.38
N LEU A 173 -8.04 1.58 -7.24
CA LEU A 173 -9.36 1.08 -7.61
C LEU A 173 -9.73 1.48 -9.04
#